data_b7ad96bbdca25d0d107dca25f0d041dc
#
_entry.id   b7ad96bbdca25d0d107dca25f0d041dc
#
_cell.length_a   1.000
_cell.length_b   1.000
_cell.length_c   1.000
_cell.angle_alpha   90.00
_cell.angle_beta   90.00
_cell.angle_gamma   90.00
#
_symmetry.space_group_name_H-M   'P 1'
#
loop_
_entity.id
_entity.type
_entity.pdbx_description
1 polymer ?
#
loop_
_entity_poly.entity_id
_entity_poly.type
_entity_poly.pdbx_seq_one_letter_code
_entity_poly.pdbx_strand_id
1 'polypeptide(L)'
;MQEQTTTADAAIPKKGLHRMTDRAYFAIDLPSSSQTKVLATGTNAHLGWQREHPEDETDALTVGAYLHALLLQPQSIKFDFVVVPKVDRRTTAGKAEWAAAQAEADKRKARLINDQQVGLAEAMAGAAVKHKGVSSILRACEQREIVAIGEIAGRPAKCKIDGLLPAKNGGNSVCIVDVKTTVSASARDFSRSVISYGYAHQAAFYSRVLGSLG
;
A
#
# COMPACT_ATOMS: atom_id res chain seq x y z
N MET A 1 10.78 -36.40 -6.76
CA MET A 1 10.47 -35.55 -7.92
C MET A 1 9.36 -34.61 -7.45
N GLN A 2 9.72 -33.42 -6.99
CA GLN A 2 8.75 -32.42 -6.53
C GLN A 2 8.39 -31.56 -7.74
N GLU A 3 7.11 -31.56 -8.09
CA GLU A 3 6.56 -30.67 -9.11
C GLU A 3 6.73 -29.22 -8.65
N GLN A 4 7.59 -28.49 -9.35
CA GLN A 4 7.66 -27.04 -9.26
C GLN A 4 6.36 -26.49 -9.86
N THR A 5 5.48 -26.00 -9.00
CA THR A 5 4.29 -25.23 -9.41
C THR A 5 4.78 -23.93 -10.03
N THR A 6 4.89 -23.91 -11.34
CA THR A 6 5.11 -22.70 -12.14
C THR A 6 3.95 -21.76 -11.89
N THR A 7 4.18 -20.70 -11.14
CA THR A 7 3.30 -19.53 -11.10
C THR A 7 3.18 -19.01 -12.52
N ALA A 8 1.98 -19.01 -13.07
CA ALA A 8 1.68 -18.45 -14.39
C ALA A 8 2.23 -17.01 -14.43
N ASP A 9 3.17 -16.75 -15.34
CA ASP A 9 3.74 -15.44 -15.62
C ASP A 9 2.59 -14.47 -15.94
N ALA A 10 2.24 -13.62 -15.00
CA ALA A 10 1.30 -12.55 -15.23
C ALA A 10 1.96 -11.61 -16.25
N ALA A 11 1.38 -11.50 -17.45
CA ALA A 11 1.93 -10.65 -18.50
C ALA A 11 2.17 -9.23 -17.95
N ILE A 12 3.41 -8.73 -18.12
CA ILE A 12 3.77 -7.38 -17.69
C ILE A 12 2.90 -6.38 -18.47
N PRO A 13 2.12 -5.53 -17.79
CA PRO A 13 1.32 -4.52 -18.47
C PRO A 13 2.19 -3.54 -19.27
N LYS A 14 1.62 -2.98 -20.32
CA LYS A 14 2.31 -1.95 -21.12
C LYS A 14 2.67 -0.74 -20.26
N LYS A 15 3.69 0.00 -20.69
CA LYS A 15 4.07 1.29 -20.09
C LYS A 15 2.86 2.23 -20.05
N GLY A 16 2.58 2.81 -18.87
CA GLY A 16 1.41 3.68 -18.66
C GLY A 16 0.85 3.60 -17.25
N LEU A 17 -0.31 4.25 -17.05
CA LEU A 17 -1.06 4.23 -15.81
C LEU A 17 -2.17 3.16 -15.88
N HIS A 18 -2.32 2.39 -14.80
CA HIS A 18 -3.24 1.26 -14.72
C HIS A 18 -4.05 1.29 -13.43
N ARG A 19 -5.31 0.84 -13.52
CA ARG A 19 -6.12 0.51 -12.34
C ARG A 19 -6.13 -1.00 -12.16
N MET A 20 -5.69 -1.46 -11.00
CA MET A 20 -5.66 -2.89 -10.69
C MET A 20 -5.73 -3.12 -9.19
N THR A 21 -6.04 -4.33 -8.79
CA THR A 21 -6.03 -4.75 -7.38
C THR A 21 -4.59 -4.88 -6.87
N ASP A 22 -4.42 -4.82 -5.54
CA ASP A 22 -3.12 -5.06 -4.90
C ASP A 22 -2.53 -6.40 -5.30
N ARG A 23 -3.38 -7.42 -5.35
CA ARG A 23 -2.97 -8.76 -5.79
C ARG A 23 -2.37 -8.76 -7.20
N ALA A 24 -3.02 -8.08 -8.14
CA ALA A 24 -2.52 -7.96 -9.51
C ALA A 24 -1.20 -7.17 -9.55
N TYR A 25 -1.11 -6.08 -8.78
CA TYR A 25 0.12 -5.30 -8.66
C TYR A 25 1.29 -6.11 -8.12
N PHE A 26 1.07 -6.86 -7.03
CA PHE A 26 2.14 -7.68 -6.43
C PHE A 26 2.55 -8.87 -7.29
N ALA A 27 1.65 -9.38 -8.15
CA ALA A 27 1.95 -10.46 -9.08
C ALA A 27 2.85 -10.03 -10.26
N ILE A 28 2.99 -8.72 -10.55
CA ILE A 28 3.87 -8.23 -11.60
C ILE A 28 5.33 -8.35 -11.12
N ASP A 29 6.17 -9.12 -11.81
CA ASP A 29 7.60 -9.22 -11.47
C ASP A 29 8.40 -8.07 -12.10
N LEU A 30 8.25 -6.88 -11.56
CA LEU A 30 9.03 -5.69 -11.88
C LEU A 30 9.58 -5.06 -10.60
N PRO A 31 10.77 -4.44 -10.66
CA PRO A 31 11.33 -3.68 -9.56
C PRO A 31 10.37 -2.60 -9.03
N SER A 32 10.26 -2.52 -7.71
CA SER A 32 9.51 -1.50 -6.98
C SER A 32 10.41 -0.69 -6.05
N SER A 33 9.93 0.42 -5.51
CA SER A 33 10.71 1.24 -4.59
C SER A 33 11.11 0.47 -3.33
N SER A 34 10.27 -0.42 -2.81
CA SER A 34 10.58 -1.25 -1.64
C SER A 34 11.75 -2.19 -1.91
N GLN A 35 11.74 -2.87 -3.06
CA GLN A 35 12.81 -3.77 -3.46
C GLN A 35 14.13 -3.04 -3.72
N THR A 36 14.08 -1.89 -4.40
CA THR A 36 15.29 -1.09 -4.65
C THR A 36 15.85 -0.46 -3.37
N LYS A 37 15.00 -0.18 -2.37
CA LYS A 37 15.44 0.24 -1.04
C LYS A 37 16.23 -0.86 -0.33
N VAL A 38 15.77 -2.11 -0.40
CA VAL A 38 16.51 -3.26 0.15
C VAL A 38 17.87 -3.39 -0.52
N LEU A 39 17.94 -3.24 -1.83
CA LEU A 39 19.21 -3.31 -2.57
C LEU A 39 20.15 -2.14 -2.26
N ALA A 40 19.62 -0.97 -1.91
CA ALA A 40 20.43 0.19 -1.53
C ALA A 40 21.14 0.02 -0.17
N THR A 41 20.61 -0.82 0.71
CA THR A 41 21.15 -1.05 2.06
C THR A 41 21.64 -2.48 2.30
N GLY A 42 21.41 -3.38 1.36
CA GLY A 42 21.72 -4.81 1.46
C GLY A 42 22.25 -5.39 0.15
N THR A 43 21.95 -6.65 -0.07
CA THR A 43 22.43 -7.43 -1.22
C THR A 43 21.29 -8.08 -1.99
N ASN A 44 21.57 -8.60 -3.18
CA ASN A 44 20.62 -9.44 -3.94
C ASN A 44 20.19 -10.69 -3.14
N ALA A 45 21.10 -11.30 -2.38
CA ALA A 45 20.77 -12.42 -1.52
C ALA A 45 19.76 -12.04 -0.43
N HIS A 46 19.92 -10.86 0.17
CA HIS A 46 18.97 -10.32 1.15
C HIS A 46 17.58 -10.08 0.52
N LEU A 47 17.54 -9.52 -0.68
CA LEU A 47 16.27 -9.34 -1.40
C LEU A 47 15.60 -10.69 -1.74
N GLY A 48 16.40 -11.69 -2.18
CA GLY A 48 15.91 -13.06 -2.42
C GLY A 48 15.31 -13.66 -1.15
N TRP A 49 16.04 -13.58 -0.05
CA TRP A 49 15.59 -14.07 1.24
C TRP A 49 14.27 -13.43 1.71
N GLN A 50 14.14 -12.10 1.59
CA GLN A 50 12.87 -11.41 1.95
C GLN A 50 11.69 -11.81 1.07
N ARG A 51 11.92 -12.14 -0.20
CA ARG A 51 10.85 -12.66 -1.09
C ARG A 51 10.33 -14.03 -0.64
N GLU A 52 11.24 -14.88 -0.16
CA GLU A 52 10.92 -16.23 0.34
C GLU A 52 10.35 -16.21 1.77
N HIS A 53 10.67 -15.16 2.53
CA HIS A 53 10.28 -14.99 3.93
C HIS A 53 9.60 -13.63 4.12
N PRO A 54 8.36 -13.46 3.62
CA PRO A 54 7.62 -12.21 3.82
C PRO A 54 7.41 -11.95 5.31
N GLU A 55 7.57 -10.70 5.72
CA GLU A 55 7.30 -10.31 7.10
C GLU A 55 5.82 -10.51 7.44
N ASP A 56 5.57 -10.94 8.69
CA ASP A 56 4.21 -11.04 9.22
C ASP A 56 3.50 -9.68 9.21
N GLU A 57 2.23 -9.69 8.95
CA GLU A 57 1.41 -8.49 8.98
C GLU A 57 1.26 -8.00 10.43
N THR A 58 1.73 -6.78 10.69
CA THR A 58 1.60 -6.14 12.02
C THR A 58 0.28 -5.36 12.14
N ASP A 59 -0.19 -5.15 13.37
CA ASP A 59 -1.36 -4.30 13.65
C ASP A 59 -1.23 -2.91 13.02
N ALA A 60 -0.04 -2.33 13.05
CA ALA A 60 0.22 -1.03 12.45
C ALA A 60 0.06 -1.03 10.91
N LEU A 61 0.49 -2.11 10.24
CA LEU A 61 0.30 -2.28 8.80
C LEU A 61 -1.17 -2.48 8.45
N THR A 62 -1.90 -3.27 9.24
CA THR A 62 -3.35 -3.48 9.05
C THR A 62 -4.14 -2.18 9.21
N VAL A 63 -3.88 -1.41 10.30
CA VAL A 63 -4.49 -0.09 10.53
C VAL A 63 -4.14 0.87 9.40
N GLY A 64 -2.88 0.90 8.98
CA GLY A 64 -2.41 1.73 7.87
C GLY A 64 -3.14 1.41 6.56
N ALA A 65 -3.26 0.13 6.22
CA ALA A 65 -3.96 -0.31 5.02
C ALA A 65 -5.46 0.04 5.05
N TYR A 66 -6.11 -0.13 6.21
CA TYR A 66 -7.50 0.25 6.37
C TYR A 66 -7.71 1.76 6.26
N LEU A 67 -6.81 2.57 6.86
CA LEU A 67 -6.81 4.02 6.71
C LEU A 67 -6.67 4.45 5.24
N HIS A 68 -5.75 3.84 4.48
CA HIS A 68 -5.61 4.09 3.05
C HIS A 68 -6.91 3.80 2.31
N ALA A 69 -7.55 2.64 2.59
CA ALA A 69 -8.83 2.30 2.00
C ALA A 69 -9.92 3.35 2.33
N LEU A 70 -10.03 3.79 3.59
CA LEU A 70 -10.98 4.82 4.01
C LEU A 70 -10.80 6.15 3.25
N LEU A 71 -9.55 6.59 3.08
CA LEU A 71 -9.25 7.89 2.47
C LEU A 71 -9.27 7.86 0.93
N LEU A 72 -8.85 6.75 0.33
CA LEU A 72 -8.54 6.68 -1.09
C LEU A 72 -9.52 5.81 -1.89
N GLN A 73 -9.97 4.69 -1.32
CA GLN A 73 -10.84 3.72 -1.99
C GLN A 73 -11.88 3.11 -1.03
N PRO A 74 -12.80 3.88 -0.42
CA PRO A 74 -13.71 3.35 0.60
C PRO A 74 -14.60 2.20 0.09
N GLN A 75 -14.83 2.12 -1.21
CA GLN A 75 -15.57 1.00 -1.82
C GLN A 75 -14.83 -0.35 -1.78
N SER A 76 -13.50 -0.34 -1.60
CA SER A 76 -12.69 -1.57 -1.55
C SER A 76 -12.78 -2.26 -0.19
N ILE A 77 -13.09 -1.54 0.88
CA ILE A 77 -13.09 -2.05 2.26
C ILE A 77 -13.86 -3.34 2.40
N LYS A 78 -15.06 -3.40 1.84
CA LYS A 78 -15.91 -4.59 1.91
C LYS A 78 -15.32 -5.83 1.22
N PHE A 79 -14.34 -5.67 0.36
CA PHE A 79 -13.66 -6.76 -0.33
C PHE A 79 -12.32 -7.11 0.31
N ASP A 80 -11.58 -6.09 0.74
CA ASP A 80 -10.19 -6.20 1.18
C ASP A 80 -10.06 -6.50 2.69
N PHE A 81 -11.16 -6.32 3.45
CA PHE A 81 -11.14 -6.53 4.90
C PHE A 81 -12.31 -7.38 5.40
N VAL A 82 -12.04 -8.17 6.44
CA VAL A 82 -13.03 -8.86 7.27
C VAL A 82 -12.88 -8.35 8.68
N VAL A 83 -13.93 -7.68 9.17
CA VAL A 83 -13.96 -7.18 10.55
C VAL A 83 -14.28 -8.33 11.48
N VAL A 84 -13.41 -8.57 12.45
CA VAL A 84 -13.62 -9.56 13.48
C VAL A 84 -14.19 -8.88 14.72
N PRO A 85 -15.37 -9.27 15.21
CA PRO A 85 -15.93 -8.71 16.42
C PRO A 85 -15.04 -9.03 17.63
N LYS A 86 -15.16 -8.24 18.67
CA LYS A 86 -14.44 -8.46 19.93
C LYS A 86 -14.97 -9.74 20.60
N VAL A 87 -14.25 -10.84 20.42
CA VAL A 87 -14.61 -12.15 20.98
C VAL A 87 -13.58 -12.61 22.01
N ASP A 88 -14.04 -13.26 23.07
CA ASP A 88 -13.14 -13.94 24.00
C ASP A 88 -12.70 -15.29 23.41
N ARG A 89 -11.52 -15.30 22.82
CA ARG A 89 -10.90 -16.48 22.18
C ARG A 89 -10.57 -17.62 23.17
N ARG A 90 -10.83 -17.46 24.47
CA ARG A 90 -10.70 -18.55 25.46
C ARG A 90 -11.95 -19.39 25.48
N THR A 91 -13.10 -18.87 25.06
CA THR A 91 -14.37 -19.60 25.00
C THR A 91 -14.49 -20.41 23.72
N THR A 92 -15.29 -21.47 23.75
CA THR A 92 -15.59 -22.29 22.55
C THR A 92 -16.28 -21.46 21.47
N ALA A 93 -17.26 -20.63 21.85
CA ALA A 93 -17.98 -19.74 20.94
C ALA A 93 -17.03 -18.72 20.30
N GLY A 94 -16.21 -18.04 21.09
CA GLY A 94 -15.25 -17.07 20.57
C GLY A 94 -14.19 -17.66 19.66
N LYS A 95 -13.74 -18.89 19.92
CA LYS A 95 -12.87 -19.64 18.98
C LYS A 95 -13.56 -19.94 17.66
N ALA A 96 -14.84 -20.35 17.72
CA ALA A 96 -15.62 -20.66 16.51
C ALA A 96 -15.85 -19.39 15.65
N GLU A 97 -16.21 -18.27 16.27
CA GLU A 97 -16.38 -17.00 15.57
C GLU A 97 -15.07 -16.51 14.92
N TRP A 98 -13.96 -16.62 15.66
CA TRP A 98 -12.65 -16.28 15.10
C TRP A 98 -12.30 -17.18 13.90
N ALA A 99 -12.48 -18.48 14.03
CA ALA A 99 -12.21 -19.42 12.94
C ALA A 99 -13.08 -19.17 11.71
N ALA A 100 -14.35 -18.80 11.90
CA ALA A 100 -15.24 -18.43 10.81
C ALA A 100 -14.77 -17.16 10.08
N ALA A 101 -14.37 -16.13 10.84
CA ALA A 101 -13.83 -14.89 10.26
C ALA A 101 -12.52 -15.15 9.52
N GLN A 102 -11.63 -16.00 10.06
CA GLN A 102 -10.39 -16.40 9.40
C GLN A 102 -10.69 -17.13 8.08
N ALA A 103 -11.58 -18.10 8.09
CA ALA A 103 -11.97 -18.86 6.89
C ALA A 103 -12.58 -17.93 5.80
N GLU A 104 -13.38 -16.94 6.20
CA GLU A 104 -13.94 -15.96 5.28
C GLU A 104 -12.84 -15.04 4.70
N ALA A 105 -11.90 -14.60 5.53
CA ALA A 105 -10.78 -13.79 5.09
C ALA A 105 -9.90 -14.57 4.10
N ASP A 106 -9.57 -15.82 4.41
CA ASP A 106 -8.76 -16.69 3.54
C ASP A 106 -9.45 -16.93 2.19
N LYS A 107 -10.76 -17.22 2.22
CA LYS A 107 -11.57 -17.41 1.01
C LYS A 107 -11.56 -16.17 0.12
N ARG A 108 -11.68 -15.00 0.70
CA ARG A 108 -11.70 -13.70 0.01
C ARG A 108 -10.29 -13.16 -0.26
N LYS A 109 -9.27 -13.72 0.38
CA LYS A 109 -7.90 -13.17 0.45
C LYS A 109 -7.90 -11.75 1.01
N ALA A 110 -8.79 -11.51 1.97
CA ALA A 110 -8.96 -10.25 2.69
C ALA A 110 -8.13 -10.25 3.97
N ARG A 111 -7.86 -9.06 4.49
CA ARG A 111 -7.16 -8.86 5.78
C ARG A 111 -8.16 -8.95 6.91
N LEU A 112 -7.75 -9.59 8.01
CA LEU A 112 -8.49 -9.51 9.26
C LEU A 112 -8.20 -8.18 9.96
N ILE A 113 -9.26 -7.53 10.44
CA ILE A 113 -9.16 -6.31 11.24
C ILE A 113 -10.16 -6.39 12.38
N ASN A 114 -9.79 -5.94 13.59
CA ASN A 114 -10.67 -5.91 14.74
C ASN A 114 -11.29 -4.52 14.94
N ASP A 115 -12.35 -4.44 15.77
CA ASP A 115 -13.08 -3.21 16.05
C ASP A 115 -12.20 -2.07 16.58
N GLN A 116 -11.16 -2.38 17.38
CA GLN A 116 -10.25 -1.37 17.93
C GLN A 116 -9.37 -0.78 16.81
N GLN A 117 -8.88 -1.61 15.91
CA GLN A 117 -8.10 -1.19 14.76
C GLN A 117 -8.96 -0.37 13.79
N VAL A 118 -10.21 -0.78 13.55
CA VAL A 118 -11.19 -0.01 12.77
C VAL A 118 -11.41 1.36 13.40
N GLY A 119 -11.76 1.41 14.70
CA GLY A 119 -11.99 2.67 15.39
C GLY A 119 -10.79 3.62 15.37
N LEU A 120 -9.57 3.07 15.49
CA LEU A 120 -8.34 3.85 15.38
C LEU A 120 -8.16 4.44 13.97
N ALA A 121 -8.32 3.63 12.94
CA ALA A 121 -8.19 4.08 11.55
C ALA A 121 -9.27 5.12 11.18
N GLU A 122 -10.52 4.93 11.63
CA GLU A 122 -11.61 5.89 11.44
C GLU A 122 -11.35 7.22 12.14
N ALA A 123 -10.81 7.20 13.36
CA ALA A 123 -10.43 8.41 14.08
C ALA A 123 -9.31 9.17 13.34
N MET A 124 -8.30 8.46 12.83
CA MET A 124 -7.22 9.04 12.04
C MET A 124 -7.75 9.62 10.71
N ALA A 125 -8.59 8.88 9.98
CA ALA A 125 -9.23 9.35 8.74
C ALA A 125 -10.09 10.59 9.00
N GLY A 126 -10.89 10.58 10.07
CA GLY A 126 -11.71 11.72 10.48
C GLY A 126 -10.87 12.97 10.79
N ALA A 127 -9.74 12.81 11.48
CA ALA A 127 -8.81 13.91 11.73
C ALA A 127 -8.20 14.45 10.43
N ALA A 128 -7.77 13.58 9.53
CA ALA A 128 -7.22 13.95 8.22
C ALA A 128 -8.25 14.74 7.38
N VAL A 129 -9.49 14.26 7.30
CA VAL A 129 -10.55 14.93 6.52
C VAL A 129 -10.99 16.27 7.14
N LYS A 130 -10.95 16.41 8.48
CA LYS A 130 -11.23 17.68 9.16
C LYS A 130 -10.15 18.74 8.89
N HIS A 131 -8.92 18.34 8.59
CA HIS A 131 -7.85 19.27 8.28
C HIS A 131 -8.06 19.86 6.86
N LYS A 132 -8.32 21.18 6.77
CA LYS A 132 -8.70 21.87 5.51
C LYS A 132 -7.73 21.60 4.36
N GLY A 133 -6.42 21.68 4.62
CA GLY A 133 -5.38 21.43 3.60
C GLY A 133 -5.40 20.00 3.09
N VAL A 134 -5.42 18.99 3.98
CA VAL A 134 -5.48 17.57 3.62
C VAL A 134 -6.76 17.27 2.85
N SER A 135 -7.91 17.73 3.35
CA SER A 135 -9.20 17.54 2.68
C SER A 135 -9.21 18.14 1.26
N SER A 136 -8.60 19.32 1.07
CA SER A 136 -8.47 19.93 -0.26
C SER A 136 -7.59 19.11 -1.20
N ILE A 137 -6.46 18.61 -0.71
CA ILE A 137 -5.56 17.73 -1.48
C ILE A 137 -6.30 16.45 -1.87
N LEU A 138 -6.92 15.75 -0.92
CA LEU A 138 -7.64 14.51 -1.19
C LEU A 138 -8.78 14.71 -2.20
N ARG A 139 -9.51 15.83 -2.14
CA ARG A 139 -10.56 16.14 -3.15
C ARG A 139 -9.98 16.43 -4.52
N ALA A 140 -8.83 17.08 -4.59
CA ALA A 140 -8.19 17.43 -5.85
C ALA A 140 -7.44 16.26 -6.51
N CYS A 141 -7.22 15.13 -5.80
CA CYS A 141 -6.65 13.93 -6.41
C CYS A 141 -7.63 13.34 -7.43
N GLU A 142 -7.34 13.52 -8.70
CA GLU A 142 -8.14 12.97 -9.82
C GLU A 142 -7.94 11.46 -9.95
N GLN A 143 -6.73 10.99 -9.69
CA GLN A 143 -6.39 9.58 -9.73
C GLN A 143 -5.90 9.14 -8.35
N ARG A 144 -6.49 8.05 -7.84
CA ARG A 144 -6.14 7.46 -6.55
C ARG A 144 -5.83 5.99 -6.72
N GLU A 145 -4.90 5.48 -5.92
CA GLU A 145 -4.46 4.09 -5.93
C GLU A 145 -4.12 3.62 -7.37
N ILE A 146 -3.35 4.46 -8.07
CA ILE A 146 -2.99 4.21 -9.47
C ILE A 146 -1.63 3.53 -9.56
N VAL A 147 -1.54 2.51 -10.41
CA VAL A 147 -0.28 1.82 -10.71
C VAL A 147 0.35 2.45 -11.93
N ALA A 148 1.62 2.83 -11.82
CA ALA A 148 2.43 3.27 -12.95
C ALA A 148 3.43 2.16 -13.31
N ILE A 149 3.44 1.79 -14.60
CA ILE A 149 4.46 0.96 -15.22
C ILE A 149 5.28 1.86 -16.12
N GLY A 150 6.54 2.03 -15.78
CA GLY A 150 7.45 2.92 -16.51
C GLY A 150 8.86 2.34 -16.53
N GLU A 151 9.84 3.23 -16.62
CA GLU A 151 11.25 2.85 -16.75
C GLU A 151 12.14 3.71 -15.85
N ILE A 152 13.20 3.10 -15.32
CA ILE A 152 14.31 3.81 -14.67
C ILE A 152 15.59 3.34 -15.31
N ALA A 153 16.36 4.27 -15.90
CA ALA A 153 17.60 3.97 -16.63
C ALA A 153 17.42 2.87 -17.72
N GLY A 154 16.33 2.94 -18.48
CA GLY A 154 16.00 1.98 -19.54
C GLY A 154 15.53 0.61 -19.05
N ARG A 155 15.29 0.43 -17.75
CA ARG A 155 14.78 -0.82 -17.17
C ARG A 155 13.35 -0.64 -16.71
N PRO A 156 12.44 -1.58 -17.05
CA PRO A 156 11.07 -1.53 -16.57
C PRO A 156 10.99 -1.49 -15.04
N ALA A 157 10.06 -0.70 -14.52
CA ALA A 157 9.82 -0.54 -13.09
C ALA A 157 8.33 -0.28 -12.84
N LYS A 158 7.86 -0.61 -11.62
CA LYS A 158 6.49 -0.37 -11.21
C LYS A 158 6.42 0.43 -9.91
N CYS A 159 5.38 1.26 -9.79
CA CYS A 159 5.01 1.84 -8.49
C CYS A 159 3.48 1.94 -8.37
N LYS A 160 2.99 1.93 -7.14
CA LYS A 160 1.60 2.20 -6.81
C LYS A 160 1.55 3.52 -6.05
N ILE A 161 0.75 4.45 -6.53
CA ILE A 161 0.72 5.84 -6.10
C ILE A 161 -0.63 6.11 -5.44
N ASP A 162 -0.62 6.62 -4.22
CA ASP A 162 -1.82 6.88 -3.43
C ASP A 162 -2.72 7.94 -4.08
N GLY A 163 -2.13 9.01 -4.61
CA GLY A 163 -2.86 10.04 -5.31
C GLY A 163 -2.01 10.85 -6.28
N LEU A 164 -2.62 11.28 -7.38
CA LEU A 164 -2.05 12.22 -8.33
C LEU A 164 -2.92 13.47 -8.42
N LEU A 165 -2.28 14.63 -8.28
CA LEU A 165 -2.89 15.93 -8.53
C LEU A 165 -2.37 16.50 -9.85
N PRO A 166 -3.24 17.06 -10.70
CA PRO A 166 -2.79 17.81 -11.86
C PRO A 166 -2.06 19.08 -11.43
N ALA A 167 -1.15 19.56 -12.24
CA ALA A 167 -0.51 20.86 -12.02
C ALA A 167 -1.54 21.99 -12.08
N LYS A 168 -1.46 22.92 -11.15
CA LYS A 168 -2.37 24.09 -11.11
C LYS A 168 -2.31 24.98 -12.36
N ASN A 169 -1.23 24.91 -13.12
CA ASN A 169 -0.93 25.82 -14.23
C ASN A 169 -1.14 25.18 -15.60
N GLY A 170 -1.89 24.07 -15.72
CA GLY A 170 -2.18 23.43 -16.98
C GLY A 170 -0.97 22.78 -17.68
N GLY A 171 0.18 22.68 -17.00
CA GLY A 171 1.35 21.98 -17.54
C GLY A 171 1.26 20.46 -17.34
N ASN A 172 2.16 19.71 -18.01
CA ASN A 172 2.27 18.25 -17.89
C ASN A 172 2.82 17.78 -16.53
N SER A 173 3.00 18.67 -15.57
CA SER A 173 3.50 18.32 -14.24
C SER A 173 2.37 17.75 -13.38
N VAL A 174 2.70 16.73 -12.59
CA VAL A 174 1.79 16.16 -11.58
C VAL A 174 2.43 16.21 -10.22
N CYS A 175 1.61 16.36 -9.18
CA CYS A 175 2.08 16.22 -7.81
C CYS A 175 1.69 14.84 -7.28
N ILE A 176 2.66 14.11 -6.75
CA ILE A 176 2.45 12.82 -6.10
C ILE A 176 1.99 13.07 -4.67
N VAL A 177 0.89 12.47 -4.28
CA VAL A 177 0.41 12.40 -2.90
C VAL A 177 0.65 11.01 -2.37
N ASP A 178 1.24 10.92 -1.20
CA ASP A 178 1.54 9.67 -0.52
C ASP A 178 1.09 9.79 0.95
N VAL A 179 0.21 8.89 1.38
CA VAL A 179 -0.37 8.88 2.72
C VAL A 179 0.49 8.01 3.62
N LYS A 180 0.87 8.51 4.79
CA LYS A 180 1.67 7.76 5.75
C LYS A 180 1.04 7.83 7.14
N THR A 181 0.92 6.68 7.78
CA THR A 181 0.64 6.60 9.21
C THR A 181 1.93 6.76 9.99
N THR A 182 1.85 7.46 11.12
CA THR A 182 3.00 7.69 12.00
C THR A 182 2.55 7.77 13.45
N VAL A 183 3.42 7.38 14.36
CA VAL A 183 3.19 7.51 15.81
C VAL A 183 3.11 8.98 16.23
N SER A 184 3.86 9.86 15.56
CA SER A 184 3.85 11.30 15.82
C SER A 184 3.91 12.07 14.51
N ALA A 185 2.96 12.99 14.33
CA ALA A 185 2.91 13.91 13.19
C ALA A 185 3.66 15.23 13.47
N SER A 186 4.43 15.35 14.57
CA SER A 186 5.29 16.51 14.78
C SER A 186 6.33 16.62 13.67
N ALA A 187 6.67 17.82 13.26
CA ALA A 187 7.66 18.06 12.19
C ALA A 187 8.99 17.33 12.47
N ARG A 188 9.43 17.34 13.74
CA ARG A 188 10.67 16.67 14.17
C ARG A 188 10.62 15.15 14.00
N ASP A 189 9.55 14.51 14.48
CA ASP A 189 9.45 13.05 14.47
C ASP A 189 9.13 12.54 13.06
N PHE A 190 8.30 13.27 12.32
CA PHE A 190 8.03 12.92 10.93
C PHE A 190 9.28 13.05 10.05
N SER A 191 10.13 14.08 10.27
CA SER A 191 11.41 14.18 9.56
C SER A 191 12.33 12.98 9.81
N ARG A 192 12.35 12.45 11.05
CA ARG A 192 13.07 11.20 11.34
C ARG A 192 12.48 10.02 10.58
N SER A 193 11.14 9.91 10.54
CA SER A 193 10.45 8.86 9.79
C SER A 193 10.77 8.93 8.30
N VAL A 194 10.86 10.12 7.70
CA VAL A 194 11.26 10.32 6.29
C VAL A 194 12.61 9.65 6.00
N ILE A 195 13.58 9.83 6.90
CA ILE A 195 14.93 9.26 6.76
C ILE A 195 14.89 7.75 7.03
N SER A 196 14.33 7.34 8.18
CA SER A 196 14.37 5.94 8.65
C SER A 196 13.63 4.98 7.73
N TYR A 197 12.49 5.42 7.17
CA TYR A 197 11.69 4.61 6.25
C TYR A 197 12.00 4.84 4.77
N GLY A 198 12.94 5.73 4.45
CA GLY A 198 13.37 5.99 3.08
C GLY A 198 12.28 6.60 2.20
N TYR A 199 11.45 7.52 2.72
CA TYR A 199 10.39 8.17 1.94
C TYR A 199 10.96 9.03 0.80
N ALA A 200 12.14 9.63 1.00
CA ALA A 200 12.82 10.35 -0.07
C ALA A 200 13.21 9.42 -1.25
N HIS A 201 13.67 8.19 -0.94
CA HIS A 201 13.93 7.16 -1.96
C HIS A 201 12.65 6.79 -2.72
N GLN A 202 11.55 6.57 -2.00
CA GLN A 202 10.25 6.27 -2.60
C GLN A 202 9.80 7.41 -3.52
N ALA A 203 9.86 8.65 -3.07
CA ALA A 203 9.48 9.82 -3.87
C ALA A 203 10.33 9.96 -5.14
N ALA A 204 11.65 9.78 -5.04
CA ALA A 204 12.55 9.81 -6.20
C ALA A 204 12.25 8.67 -7.18
N PHE A 205 12.00 7.46 -6.69
CA PHE A 205 11.63 6.31 -7.52
C PHE A 205 10.33 6.57 -8.28
N TYR A 206 9.28 7.01 -7.58
CA TYR A 206 7.97 7.29 -8.17
C TYR A 206 8.05 8.40 -9.22
N SER A 207 8.79 9.49 -8.93
CA SER A 207 9.00 10.59 -9.87
C SER A 207 9.71 10.12 -11.15
N ARG A 208 10.69 9.23 -11.04
CA ARG A 208 11.39 8.68 -12.21
C ARG A 208 10.50 7.76 -13.04
N VAL A 209 9.72 6.88 -12.39
CA VAL A 209 8.76 6.01 -13.10
C VAL A 209 7.74 6.86 -13.85
N LEU A 210 7.11 7.84 -13.17
CA LEU A 210 6.15 8.75 -13.80
C LEU A 210 6.77 9.59 -14.91
N GLY A 211 7.92 10.18 -14.67
CA GLY A 211 8.62 11.00 -15.67
C GLY A 211 9.00 10.23 -16.93
N SER A 212 9.10 8.90 -16.86
CA SER A 212 9.31 8.06 -18.06
C SER A 212 8.07 7.91 -18.93
N LEU A 213 6.90 8.31 -18.44
CA LEU A 213 5.63 8.16 -19.18
C LEU A 213 5.36 9.33 -20.15
N GLY A 214 6.11 10.42 -20.05
CA GLY A 214 5.98 11.62 -20.90
C GLY A 214 5.42 12.80 -20.16
#